data_4303a45f463d73381ae5e7f37da3c4e3
#
_entry.id   4303a45f463d73381ae5e7f37da3c4e3
#
_cell.length_a   1.000
_cell.length_b   1.000
_cell.length_c   1.000
_cell.angle_alpha   90.00
_cell.angle_beta   90.00
_cell.angle_gamma   90.00
#
_symmetry.space_group_name_H-M   'P 1'
#
loop_
_entity.id
_entity.type
_entity.pdbx_description
1 polymer ?
#
loop_
_entity_poly.entity_id
_entity_poly.type
_entity_poly.pdbx_seq_one_letter_code
_entity_poly.pdbx_strand_id
1 'polypeptide(L)'
;MKQSSTIYALAVVMAIIAAPQAEPLPTPSQRFGGEANGEGASFRKHVIPLLGVRGCNGRECHGSFSGRGGFQLSLFGYEFDKDHEEIVRDEDEIRVNRDQPENSLILMKPTMQEKHKGKLRFEKDSWEYRLLLSWIKDGAKNDSKLTPEFERLEIVPPSLRFTESGQTQRLQAIVHWKDGSIEDVTELTRFRSNDESIATVNEIGVATATGSGDTHIIAFYDNGIQPVPVYRPVSDKLGDAY
;
A
#
# COMPACT_ATOMS: atom_id res chain seq x y z
N MET A 1 -31.82 65.81 40.21
CA MET A 1 -31.69 65.25 38.85
C MET A 1 -30.59 64.18 38.92
N LYS A 2 -30.96 62.88 38.90
CA LYS A 2 -30.00 61.77 38.87
C LYS A 2 -29.91 61.30 37.42
N GLN A 3 -28.74 61.39 36.80
CA GLN A 3 -28.44 60.81 35.48
C GLN A 3 -28.07 59.37 35.68
N SER A 4 -28.81 58.48 35.05
CA SER A 4 -28.55 57.05 34.99
C SER A 4 -27.72 56.75 33.74
N SER A 5 -26.47 56.33 33.92
CA SER A 5 -25.60 55.91 32.82
C SER A 5 -25.80 54.45 32.54
N THR A 6 -26.40 54.14 31.42
CA THR A 6 -26.57 52.75 30.93
C THR A 6 -25.31 52.35 30.15
N ILE A 7 -24.54 51.35 30.67
CA ILE A 7 -23.37 50.76 30.02
C ILE A 7 -23.84 49.62 29.12
N TYR A 8 -23.74 49.74 27.82
CA TYR A 8 -23.95 48.67 26.85
C TYR A 8 -22.69 47.81 26.76
N ALA A 9 -22.76 46.57 27.22
CA ALA A 9 -21.72 45.58 27.03
C ALA A 9 -21.80 45.00 25.60
N LEU A 10 -20.79 45.28 24.77
CA LEU A 10 -20.68 44.74 23.42
C LEU A 10 -20.10 43.31 23.53
N ALA A 11 -20.92 42.28 23.35
CA ALA A 11 -20.45 40.88 23.26
C ALA A 11 -19.83 40.63 21.90
N VAL A 12 -18.51 40.48 21.83
CA VAL A 12 -17.78 40.06 20.64
C VAL A 12 -17.91 38.54 20.52
N VAL A 13 -18.74 38.06 19.59
CA VAL A 13 -18.81 36.67 19.22
C VAL A 13 -17.62 36.34 18.30
N MET A 14 -16.60 35.68 18.85
CA MET A 14 -15.53 35.10 18.05
C MET A 14 -16.06 33.84 17.34
N ALA A 15 -16.33 33.95 16.05
CA ALA A 15 -16.57 32.80 15.21
C ALA A 15 -15.27 32.00 15.04
N ILE A 16 -15.20 30.81 15.63
CA ILE A 16 -14.10 29.86 15.38
C ILE A 16 -14.34 29.30 13.98
N ILE A 17 -13.59 29.76 13.00
CA ILE A 17 -13.53 29.18 11.66
C ILE A 17 -12.71 27.89 11.82
N ALA A 18 -13.38 26.74 11.85
CA ALA A 18 -12.70 25.44 11.76
C ALA A 18 -11.96 25.38 10.41
N ALA A 19 -10.66 25.15 10.43
CA ALA A 19 -9.90 24.91 9.22
C ALA A 19 -10.50 23.69 8.48
N PRO A 20 -10.62 23.72 7.14
CA PRO A 20 -11.08 22.57 6.40
C PRO A 20 -10.13 21.41 6.66
N GLN A 21 -10.65 20.30 7.17
CA GLN A 21 -9.89 19.07 7.26
C GLN A 21 -9.67 18.56 5.84
N ALA A 22 -8.42 18.31 5.46
CA ALA A 22 -8.11 17.68 4.19
C ALA A 22 -8.85 16.34 4.11
N GLU A 23 -9.53 16.10 2.99
CA GLU A 23 -10.17 14.79 2.78
C GLU A 23 -9.11 13.68 2.79
N PRO A 24 -9.44 12.51 3.38
CA PRO A 24 -8.51 11.40 3.40
C PRO A 24 -8.20 10.94 1.98
N LEU A 25 -6.93 10.62 1.71
CA LEU A 25 -6.50 10.09 0.42
C LEU A 25 -7.22 8.76 0.14
N PRO A 26 -7.76 8.54 -1.06
CA PRO A 26 -8.41 7.28 -1.40
C PRO A 26 -7.38 6.14 -1.44
N THR A 27 -7.73 5.02 -0.82
CA THR A 27 -6.91 3.81 -0.83
C THR A 27 -6.91 3.14 -2.20
N PRO A 28 -5.95 2.25 -2.52
CA PRO A 28 -5.96 1.48 -3.77
C PRO A 28 -7.28 0.74 -4.02
N SER A 29 -7.86 0.09 -3.00
CA SER A 29 -9.16 -0.59 -3.14
C SER A 29 -10.32 0.37 -3.42
N GLN A 30 -10.28 1.60 -2.93
CA GLN A 30 -11.28 2.63 -3.26
C GLN A 30 -11.10 3.17 -4.68
N ARG A 31 -9.85 3.34 -5.14
CA ARG A 31 -9.54 3.84 -6.48
C ARG A 31 -9.88 2.81 -7.56
N PHE A 32 -9.56 1.53 -7.34
CA PHE A 32 -9.72 0.46 -8.33
C PHE A 32 -10.90 -0.48 -8.04
N GLY A 33 -11.59 -0.34 -6.91
CA GLY A 33 -12.70 -1.21 -6.50
C GLY A 33 -14.03 -0.97 -7.23
N GLY A 34 -14.21 0.20 -7.86
CA GLY A 34 -15.40 0.58 -8.62
C GLY A 34 -15.25 0.37 -10.14
N GLU A 35 -16.26 0.76 -10.91
CA GLU A 35 -16.08 0.98 -12.33
C GLU A 35 -15.06 2.10 -12.53
N ALA A 36 -14.12 1.90 -13.46
CA ALA A 36 -12.94 2.75 -13.63
C ALA A 36 -13.31 4.24 -13.67
N ASN A 37 -12.83 4.99 -12.69
CA ASN A 37 -13.00 6.45 -12.59
C ASN A 37 -12.08 7.21 -13.57
N GLY A 38 -11.65 6.58 -14.67
CA GLY A 38 -10.83 7.20 -15.73
C GLY A 38 -9.34 7.37 -15.40
N GLU A 39 -8.91 6.99 -14.22
CA GLU A 39 -7.48 6.98 -13.85
C GLU A 39 -6.89 5.61 -14.20
N GLY A 40 -6.01 5.57 -15.21
CA GLY A 40 -5.31 4.36 -15.62
C GLY A 40 -4.34 3.88 -14.52
N ALA A 41 -4.21 2.56 -14.36
CA ALA A 41 -3.25 2.00 -13.43
C ALA A 41 -1.82 2.18 -13.96
N SER A 42 -0.93 2.78 -13.15
CA SER A 42 0.49 2.91 -13.46
C SER A 42 1.21 1.58 -13.27
N PHE A 43 2.08 1.22 -14.20
CA PHE A 43 2.91 0.03 -14.08
C PHE A 43 3.83 0.11 -12.85
N ARG A 44 4.58 1.20 -12.73
CA ARG A 44 5.53 1.40 -11.62
C ARG A 44 4.82 1.59 -10.28
N LYS A 45 3.83 2.49 -10.23
CA LYS A 45 3.18 2.86 -8.96
C LYS A 45 2.20 1.82 -8.44
N HIS A 46 1.59 1.02 -9.32
CA HIS A 46 0.48 0.16 -8.93
C HIS A 46 0.71 -1.31 -9.27
N VAL A 47 1.07 -1.64 -10.53
CA VAL A 47 1.18 -3.04 -10.98
C VAL A 47 2.34 -3.75 -10.28
N ILE A 48 3.55 -3.19 -10.32
CA ILE A 48 4.72 -3.80 -9.68
C ILE A 48 4.54 -3.95 -8.17
N PRO A 49 4.09 -2.94 -7.41
CA PRO A 49 3.81 -3.10 -5.99
C PRO A 49 2.72 -4.14 -5.69
N LEU A 50 1.66 -4.20 -6.49
CA LEU A 50 0.64 -5.25 -6.37
C LEU A 50 1.23 -6.65 -6.51
N LEU A 51 2.07 -6.88 -7.53
CA LEU A 51 2.78 -8.15 -7.70
C LEU A 51 3.66 -8.48 -6.49
N GLY A 52 4.23 -7.45 -5.86
CA GLY A 52 5.02 -7.55 -4.63
C GLY A 52 4.21 -8.01 -3.42
N VAL A 53 3.11 -7.33 -3.12
CA VAL A 53 2.26 -7.66 -1.95
C VAL A 53 1.55 -9.00 -2.13
N ARG A 54 1.21 -9.39 -3.36
CA ARG A 54 0.63 -10.71 -3.66
C ARG A 54 1.70 -11.81 -3.79
N GLY A 55 2.98 -11.50 -3.58
CA GLY A 55 4.10 -12.43 -3.55
C GLY A 55 4.48 -13.01 -4.91
N CYS A 56 3.99 -12.43 -6.01
CA CYS A 56 4.27 -12.91 -7.37
C CYS A 56 5.76 -12.84 -7.71
N ASN A 57 6.43 -11.73 -7.38
CA ASN A 57 7.86 -11.51 -7.57
C ASN A 57 8.73 -11.94 -6.38
N GLY A 58 8.17 -12.73 -5.46
CA GLY A 58 8.89 -13.32 -4.35
C GLY A 58 9.77 -14.49 -4.81
N ARG A 59 10.80 -14.80 -4.00
CA ARG A 59 11.80 -15.86 -4.27
C ARG A 59 11.17 -17.22 -4.56
N GLU A 60 10.05 -17.55 -3.91
CA GLU A 60 9.38 -18.86 -4.08
C GLU A 60 8.48 -18.92 -5.32
N CYS A 61 8.28 -17.80 -5.98
CA CYS A 61 7.44 -17.66 -7.17
C CYS A 61 8.27 -17.22 -8.37
N HIS A 62 7.92 -16.11 -8.98
CA HIS A 62 8.55 -15.64 -10.22
C HIS A 62 9.83 -14.82 -9.99
N GLY A 63 10.12 -14.40 -8.74
CA GLY A 63 11.37 -13.70 -8.38
C GLY A 63 12.56 -14.63 -8.11
N SER A 64 12.46 -15.93 -8.38
CA SER A 64 13.59 -16.87 -8.31
C SER A 64 14.50 -16.73 -9.53
N PHE A 65 15.72 -17.24 -9.42
CA PHE A 65 16.75 -17.13 -10.47
C PHE A 65 16.28 -17.59 -11.87
N SER A 66 15.45 -18.63 -11.94
CA SER A 66 14.90 -19.15 -13.21
C SER A 66 13.43 -18.81 -13.43
N GLY A 67 12.77 -18.13 -12.47
CA GLY A 67 11.32 -18.00 -12.46
C GLY A 67 10.58 -19.33 -12.32
N ARG A 68 9.28 -19.28 -12.01
CA ARG A 68 8.44 -20.48 -12.08
C ARG A 68 7.71 -20.55 -13.40
N GLY A 69 7.79 -21.71 -14.08
CA GLY A 69 7.13 -21.94 -15.36
C GLY A 69 7.67 -21.06 -16.51
N GLY A 70 8.96 -20.73 -16.49
CA GLY A 70 9.58 -19.88 -17.50
C GLY A 70 9.25 -18.37 -17.40
N PHE A 71 8.45 -17.97 -16.41
CA PHE A 71 8.15 -16.58 -16.15
C PHE A 71 9.01 -16.05 -15.00
N GLN A 72 9.95 -15.15 -15.31
CA GLN A 72 10.90 -14.60 -14.37
C GLN A 72 10.65 -13.11 -14.15
N LEU A 73 10.45 -12.70 -12.90
CA LEU A 73 10.40 -11.31 -12.48
C LEU A 73 11.64 -10.97 -11.66
N SER A 74 11.99 -9.72 -11.60
CA SER A 74 13.02 -9.25 -10.67
C SER A 74 12.56 -9.44 -9.23
N LEU A 75 13.50 -9.85 -8.36
CA LEU A 75 13.17 -10.04 -6.95
C LEU A 75 12.71 -8.70 -6.35
N PHE A 76 11.47 -8.68 -5.83
CA PHE A 76 10.80 -7.51 -5.27
C PHE A 76 10.49 -6.36 -6.26
N GLY A 77 10.65 -6.56 -7.57
CA GLY A 77 10.22 -5.58 -8.58
C GLY A 77 11.14 -4.37 -8.75
N TYR A 78 12.46 -4.55 -8.66
CA TYR A 78 13.41 -3.44 -8.82
C TYR A 78 13.83 -3.15 -10.27
N GLU A 79 13.61 -4.09 -11.19
CA GLU A 79 14.03 -3.97 -12.60
C GLU A 79 12.80 -3.75 -13.49
N PHE A 80 12.20 -2.55 -13.44
CA PHE A 80 10.92 -2.25 -14.12
C PHE A 80 10.90 -2.59 -15.60
N ASP A 81 11.96 -2.24 -16.35
CA ASP A 81 12.03 -2.50 -17.79
C ASP A 81 12.02 -4.00 -18.09
N LYS A 82 12.81 -4.77 -17.35
CA LYS A 82 12.88 -6.23 -17.46
C LYS A 82 11.57 -6.89 -17.05
N ASP A 83 10.99 -6.47 -15.92
CA ASP A 83 9.74 -7.02 -15.45
C ASP A 83 8.59 -6.75 -16.43
N HIS A 84 8.55 -5.53 -17.01
CA HIS A 84 7.58 -5.21 -18.04
C HIS A 84 7.75 -6.08 -19.28
N GLU A 85 8.99 -6.20 -19.81
CA GLU A 85 9.31 -7.02 -20.97
C GLU A 85 8.88 -8.47 -20.75
N GLU A 86 9.20 -9.05 -19.59
CA GLU A 86 8.81 -10.42 -19.24
C GLU A 86 7.29 -10.59 -19.12
N ILE A 87 6.56 -9.60 -18.62
CA ILE A 87 5.10 -9.65 -18.50
C ILE A 87 4.43 -9.57 -19.87
N VAL A 88 4.90 -8.70 -20.76
CA VAL A 88 4.24 -8.45 -22.06
C VAL A 88 4.76 -9.32 -23.20
N ARG A 89 5.79 -10.14 -22.97
CA ARG A 89 6.39 -11.02 -23.97
C ARG A 89 5.44 -12.16 -24.37
N ASP A 90 5.21 -12.33 -25.67
CA ASP A 90 4.27 -13.26 -26.28
C ASP A 90 4.97 -14.43 -26.95
N GLU A 91 5.92 -15.13 -26.29
CA GLU A 91 6.66 -16.22 -26.95
C GLU A 91 5.91 -17.56 -26.87
N ASP A 92 5.56 -17.98 -25.66
CA ASP A 92 4.94 -19.31 -25.42
C ASP A 92 3.51 -19.24 -24.84
N GLU A 93 3.22 -18.20 -24.07
CA GLU A 93 1.94 -17.99 -23.39
C GLU A 93 1.56 -16.50 -23.43
N ILE A 94 0.32 -16.19 -23.77
CA ILE A 94 -0.19 -14.82 -23.78
C ILE A 94 -0.45 -14.35 -22.34
N ARG A 95 0.57 -13.77 -21.69
CA ARG A 95 0.45 -13.24 -20.34
C ARG A 95 -0.40 -11.99 -20.30
N VAL A 96 -0.33 -11.16 -21.35
CA VAL A 96 -1.12 -9.95 -21.54
C VAL A 96 -1.80 -9.99 -22.90
N ASN A 97 -3.10 -10.18 -22.92
CA ASN A 97 -3.91 -10.16 -24.12
C ASN A 97 -4.59 -8.78 -24.27
N ARG A 98 -4.10 -7.95 -25.18
CA ARG A 98 -4.63 -6.59 -25.39
C ARG A 98 -5.96 -6.58 -26.15
N ASP A 99 -6.22 -7.61 -26.97
CA ASP A 99 -7.46 -7.73 -27.73
C ASP A 99 -8.62 -8.25 -26.87
N GLN A 100 -8.31 -9.13 -25.93
CA GLN A 100 -9.25 -9.71 -24.98
C GLN A 100 -8.63 -9.66 -23.55
N PRO A 101 -8.61 -8.49 -22.91
CA PRO A 101 -7.87 -8.26 -21.65
C PRO A 101 -8.18 -9.26 -20.55
N GLU A 102 -9.44 -9.68 -20.42
CA GLU A 102 -9.91 -10.64 -19.42
C GLU A 102 -9.29 -12.05 -19.60
N ASN A 103 -8.81 -12.37 -20.81
CA ASN A 103 -8.15 -13.64 -21.15
C ASN A 103 -6.61 -13.59 -20.93
N SER A 104 -6.10 -12.55 -20.29
CA SER A 104 -4.69 -12.45 -19.94
C SER A 104 -4.33 -13.44 -18.84
N LEU A 105 -3.25 -14.21 -19.00
CA LEU A 105 -2.81 -15.17 -17.98
C LEU A 105 -2.39 -14.50 -16.66
N ILE A 106 -1.97 -13.24 -16.71
CA ILE A 106 -1.68 -12.46 -15.48
C ILE A 106 -2.93 -12.19 -14.63
N LEU A 107 -4.13 -12.32 -15.21
CA LEU A 107 -5.42 -12.28 -14.51
C LEU A 107 -5.94 -13.68 -14.20
N MET A 108 -5.90 -14.59 -15.17
CA MET A 108 -6.53 -15.91 -15.08
C MET A 108 -5.81 -16.84 -14.10
N LYS A 109 -4.47 -16.84 -14.09
CA LYS A 109 -3.68 -17.70 -13.19
C LYS A 109 -3.84 -17.30 -11.71
N PRO A 110 -3.65 -16.03 -11.29
CA PRO A 110 -3.81 -15.63 -9.89
C PRO A 110 -5.24 -15.80 -9.34
N THR A 111 -6.25 -15.75 -10.19
CA THR A 111 -7.66 -15.96 -9.83
C THR A 111 -8.12 -17.42 -9.96
N MET A 112 -7.22 -18.35 -10.28
CA MET A 112 -7.51 -19.77 -10.47
C MET A 112 -8.53 -20.07 -11.61
N GLN A 113 -8.76 -19.15 -12.53
CA GLN A 113 -9.51 -19.40 -13.77
C GLN A 113 -8.68 -20.32 -14.69
N GLU A 114 -7.35 -20.26 -14.58
CA GLU A 114 -6.39 -21.19 -15.14
C GLU A 114 -5.56 -21.82 -14.03
N LYS A 115 -5.08 -23.05 -14.28
CA LYS A 115 -4.29 -23.81 -13.28
C LYS A 115 -3.03 -23.04 -12.88
N HIS A 116 -2.90 -22.76 -11.59
CA HIS A 116 -1.80 -22.01 -11.00
C HIS A 116 -1.20 -22.70 -9.79
N LYS A 117 0.08 -23.09 -9.86
CA LYS A 117 0.78 -23.72 -8.71
C LYS A 117 0.92 -22.75 -7.53
N GLY A 118 0.89 -21.44 -7.79
CA GLY A 118 0.89 -20.38 -6.77
C GLY A 118 -0.44 -20.25 -6.02
N LYS A 119 -1.47 -21.00 -6.39
CA LYS A 119 -2.84 -20.95 -5.84
C LYS A 119 -3.51 -19.60 -6.09
N LEU A 120 -4.65 -19.39 -5.44
CA LEU A 120 -5.39 -18.12 -5.45
C LEU A 120 -4.55 -17.01 -4.81
N ARG A 121 -4.46 -15.87 -5.48
CA ARG A 121 -3.76 -14.67 -4.98
C ARG A 121 -4.72 -13.51 -4.73
N PHE A 122 -5.76 -13.40 -5.53
CA PHE A 122 -6.87 -12.46 -5.38
C PHE A 122 -8.09 -13.01 -6.13
N GLU A 123 -9.26 -12.54 -5.76
CA GLU A 123 -10.51 -12.97 -6.37
C GLU A 123 -10.73 -12.30 -7.73
N LYS A 124 -11.49 -12.97 -8.60
CA LYS A 124 -12.00 -12.34 -9.81
C LYS A 124 -12.89 -11.13 -9.42
N ASP A 125 -12.78 -10.05 -10.17
CA ASP A 125 -13.51 -8.80 -9.96
C ASP A 125 -13.18 -8.07 -8.63
N SER A 126 -12.14 -8.51 -7.90
CA SER A 126 -11.57 -7.75 -6.79
C SER A 126 -10.89 -6.46 -7.29
N TRP A 127 -10.50 -5.58 -6.38
CA TRP A 127 -9.79 -4.37 -6.76
C TRP A 127 -8.42 -4.64 -7.42
N GLU A 128 -7.73 -5.70 -7.01
CA GLU A 128 -6.47 -6.17 -7.62
C GLU A 128 -6.67 -6.60 -9.06
N TYR A 129 -7.73 -7.39 -9.28
CA TYR A 129 -8.12 -7.82 -10.63
C TYR A 129 -8.41 -6.61 -11.53
N ARG A 130 -9.21 -5.66 -11.03
CA ARG A 130 -9.60 -4.45 -11.76
C ARG A 130 -8.43 -3.52 -12.04
N LEU A 131 -7.49 -3.41 -11.08
CA LEU A 131 -6.24 -2.66 -11.28
C LEU A 131 -5.46 -3.22 -12.47
N LEU A 132 -5.20 -4.54 -12.49
CA LEU A 132 -4.48 -5.19 -13.59
C LEU A 132 -5.26 -5.09 -14.91
N LEU A 133 -6.57 -5.31 -14.87
CA LEU A 133 -7.43 -5.19 -16.03
C LEU A 133 -7.41 -3.78 -16.62
N SER A 134 -7.47 -2.76 -15.79
CA SER A 134 -7.35 -1.35 -16.20
C SER A 134 -6.03 -1.09 -16.90
N TRP A 135 -4.91 -1.53 -16.31
CA TRP A 135 -3.59 -1.40 -16.93
C TRP A 135 -3.50 -2.08 -18.30
N ILE A 136 -4.09 -3.28 -18.45
CA ILE A 136 -4.09 -4.00 -19.72
C ILE A 136 -4.94 -3.25 -20.76
N LYS A 137 -6.14 -2.78 -20.38
CA LYS A 137 -7.04 -2.00 -21.23
C LYS A 137 -6.42 -0.70 -21.72
N ASP A 138 -5.55 -0.08 -20.89
CA ASP A 138 -4.78 1.11 -21.27
C ASP A 138 -3.52 0.79 -22.13
N GLY A 139 -3.41 -0.45 -22.61
CA GLY A 139 -2.35 -0.92 -23.52
C GLY A 139 -1.15 -1.54 -22.82
N ALA A 140 -1.24 -1.84 -21.53
CA ALA A 140 -0.18 -2.47 -20.73
C ALA A 140 1.18 -1.75 -20.87
N LYS A 141 1.19 -0.44 -20.70
CA LYS A 141 2.36 0.42 -20.93
C LYS A 141 3.36 0.35 -19.78
N ASN A 142 4.64 0.48 -20.10
CA ASN A 142 5.68 0.77 -19.12
C ASN A 142 5.80 2.29 -18.95
N ASP A 143 5.36 2.78 -17.84
CA ASP A 143 5.43 4.21 -17.49
C ASP A 143 6.56 4.53 -16.49
N SER A 144 7.43 3.58 -16.20
CA SER A 144 8.47 3.72 -15.17
C SER A 144 9.41 4.93 -15.36
N LYS A 145 9.61 5.34 -16.62
CA LYS A 145 10.41 6.53 -16.97
C LYS A 145 9.61 7.82 -17.05
N LEU A 146 8.28 7.73 -17.05
CA LEU A 146 7.36 8.86 -17.15
C LEU A 146 6.76 9.24 -15.79
N THR A 147 6.74 8.29 -14.85
CA THR A 147 6.28 8.55 -13.49
C THR A 147 7.25 9.46 -12.75
N PRO A 148 6.75 10.36 -11.89
CA PRO A 148 7.59 11.16 -11.03
C PRO A 148 8.55 10.30 -10.21
N GLU A 149 9.72 10.84 -9.90
CA GLU A 149 10.67 10.14 -9.04
C GLU A 149 10.11 10.01 -7.61
N PHE A 150 10.37 8.84 -7.02
CA PHE A 150 10.08 8.59 -5.61
C PHE A 150 10.86 9.58 -4.73
N GLU A 151 10.17 10.23 -3.78
CA GLU A 151 10.78 11.12 -2.81
C GLU A 151 10.91 10.43 -1.46
N ARG A 152 9.78 10.02 -0.86
CA ARG A 152 9.76 9.36 0.45
C ARG A 152 8.48 8.55 0.67
N LEU A 153 8.58 7.57 1.55
CA LEU A 153 7.46 6.82 2.11
C LEU A 153 7.22 7.33 3.54
N GLU A 154 5.99 7.72 3.83
CA GLU A 154 5.55 8.15 5.15
C GLU A 154 4.59 7.12 5.73
N ILE A 155 4.79 6.73 6.98
CA ILE A 155 3.87 5.82 7.69
C ILE A 155 3.20 6.57 8.85
N VAL A 156 1.88 6.47 8.89
CA VAL A 156 1.04 7.11 9.91
C VAL A 156 0.27 6.03 10.70
N PRO A 157 0.41 6.00 12.03
CA PRO A 157 1.31 6.80 12.87
C PRO A 157 2.78 6.37 12.70
N PRO A 158 3.75 7.25 13.00
CA PRO A 158 5.18 6.96 12.82
C PRO A 158 5.76 5.97 13.85
N SER A 159 5.02 5.65 14.88
CA SER A 159 5.34 4.63 15.87
C SER A 159 4.09 4.07 16.51
N LEU A 160 4.16 2.86 17.04
CA LEU A 160 3.07 2.20 17.74
C LEU A 160 3.41 1.99 19.21
N ARG A 161 2.47 2.31 20.09
CA ARG A 161 2.56 2.00 21.51
C ARG A 161 1.31 1.24 21.93
N PHE A 162 1.49 0.01 22.36
CA PHE A 162 0.45 -0.86 22.87
C PHE A 162 0.53 -0.98 24.39
N THR A 163 -0.60 -1.12 25.05
CA THR A 163 -0.70 -1.36 26.50
C THR A 163 -1.08 -2.81 26.79
N GLU A 164 -1.82 -3.46 25.87
CA GLU A 164 -2.38 -4.78 26.09
C GLU A 164 -2.11 -5.70 24.88
N SER A 165 -2.06 -7.02 25.14
CA SER A 165 -2.02 -8.04 24.10
C SER A 165 -3.35 -8.07 23.34
N GLY A 166 -3.28 -8.29 22.02
CA GLY A 166 -4.45 -8.27 21.15
C GLY A 166 -4.91 -6.87 20.72
N GLN A 167 -4.35 -5.81 21.29
CA GLN A 167 -4.61 -4.44 20.82
C GLN A 167 -4.14 -4.27 19.39
N THR A 168 -4.95 -3.61 18.57
CA THR A 168 -4.67 -3.39 17.14
C THR A 168 -4.55 -1.91 16.81
N GLN A 169 -3.72 -1.59 15.82
CA GLN A 169 -3.60 -0.25 15.25
C GLN A 169 -3.35 -0.37 13.74
N ARG A 170 -4.08 0.40 12.95
CA ARG A 170 -3.86 0.48 11.50
C ARG A 170 -2.74 1.45 11.20
N LEU A 171 -1.82 1.01 10.34
CA LEU A 171 -0.82 1.82 9.69
C LEU A 171 -1.36 2.28 8.33
N GLN A 172 -1.12 3.53 7.99
CA GLN A 172 -1.35 4.09 6.66
C GLN A 172 0.01 4.38 6.03
N ALA A 173 0.20 3.98 4.78
CA ALA A 173 1.39 4.25 4.00
C ALA A 173 1.07 5.30 2.93
N ILE A 174 1.76 6.43 2.98
CA ILE A 174 1.60 7.55 2.06
C ILE A 174 2.92 7.73 1.30
N VAL A 175 2.88 7.61 -0.03
CA VAL A 175 4.02 7.93 -0.86
C VAL A 175 4.00 9.41 -1.25
N HIS A 176 5.17 10.03 -1.23
CA HIS A 176 5.41 11.37 -1.75
C HIS A 176 6.30 11.26 -2.98
N TRP A 177 5.91 11.95 -4.04
CA TRP A 177 6.63 12.01 -5.30
C TRP A 177 7.28 13.38 -5.47
N LYS A 178 8.40 13.47 -6.19
CA LYS A 178 9.14 14.72 -6.37
C LYS A 178 8.37 15.83 -7.11
N ASP A 179 7.31 15.50 -7.81
CA ASP A 179 6.41 16.48 -8.42
C ASP A 179 5.39 17.10 -7.44
N GLY A 180 5.45 16.69 -6.17
CA GLY A 180 4.55 17.11 -5.10
C GLY A 180 3.26 16.29 -4.99
N SER A 181 3.00 15.35 -5.89
CA SER A 181 1.86 14.44 -5.76
C SER A 181 2.04 13.46 -4.61
N ILE A 182 0.92 13.07 -3.99
CA ILE A 182 0.88 12.12 -2.88
C ILE A 182 -0.21 11.08 -3.13
N GLU A 183 0.01 9.85 -2.67
CA GLU A 183 -0.95 8.77 -2.80
C GLU A 183 -0.98 7.90 -1.54
N ASP A 184 -2.17 7.42 -1.14
CA ASP A 184 -2.27 6.31 -0.20
C ASP A 184 -1.93 5.02 -0.94
N VAL A 185 -0.88 4.36 -0.48
CA VAL A 185 -0.37 3.10 -1.05
C VAL A 185 -0.40 1.96 -0.02
N THR A 186 -1.20 2.10 1.03
CA THR A 186 -1.23 1.16 2.15
C THR A 186 -1.41 -0.29 1.69
N GLU A 187 -2.38 -0.55 0.80
CA GLU A 187 -2.69 -1.90 0.31
C GLU A 187 -1.73 -2.40 -0.77
N LEU A 188 -0.84 -1.51 -1.25
CA LEU A 188 0.27 -1.79 -2.17
C LEU A 188 1.63 -1.81 -1.45
N THR A 189 1.62 -1.60 -0.13
CA THR A 189 2.81 -1.62 0.72
C THR A 189 2.97 -2.99 1.35
N ARG A 190 4.14 -3.58 1.21
CA ARG A 190 4.49 -4.81 1.90
C ARG A 190 4.96 -4.49 3.30
N PHE A 191 4.25 -4.99 4.30
CA PHE A 191 4.61 -4.88 5.70
C PHE A 191 5.25 -6.17 6.22
N ARG A 192 6.22 -6.05 7.11
CA ARG A 192 6.84 -7.17 7.81
C ARG A 192 7.23 -6.80 9.22
N SER A 193 6.87 -7.61 10.20
CA SER A 193 7.39 -7.50 11.54
C SER A 193 8.80 -8.11 11.63
N ASN A 194 9.69 -7.48 12.39
CA ASN A 194 10.99 -8.04 12.71
C ASN A 194 10.90 -9.09 13.83
N ASP A 195 9.88 -8.97 14.69
CA ASP A 195 9.62 -9.96 15.75
C ASP A 195 8.10 -10.11 15.96
N GLU A 196 7.54 -11.21 15.40
CA GLU A 196 6.12 -11.50 15.50
C GLU A 196 5.69 -11.96 16.90
N SER A 197 6.64 -12.30 17.78
CA SER A 197 6.33 -12.59 19.19
C SER A 197 5.95 -11.33 19.97
N ILE A 198 6.30 -10.14 19.48
CA ILE A 198 5.98 -8.85 20.09
C ILE A 198 4.81 -8.17 19.35
N ALA A 199 4.85 -8.14 18.02
CA ALA A 199 3.77 -7.62 17.20
C ALA A 199 3.72 -8.29 15.83
N THR A 200 2.52 -8.57 15.33
CA THR A 200 2.28 -8.99 13.94
C THR A 200 1.73 -7.84 13.14
N VAL A 201 1.76 -7.97 11.80
CA VAL A 201 1.11 -7.04 10.88
C VAL A 201 0.53 -7.83 9.70
N ASN A 202 -0.67 -7.46 9.26
CA ASN A 202 -1.30 -8.08 8.10
C ASN A 202 -1.08 -7.28 6.80
N GLU A 203 -1.53 -7.81 5.67
CA GLU A 203 -1.34 -7.24 4.33
C GLU A 203 -2.02 -5.87 4.14
N ILE A 204 -3.01 -5.52 4.96
CA ILE A 204 -3.70 -4.22 4.91
C ILE A 204 -3.17 -3.23 5.96
N GLY A 205 -2.00 -3.51 6.55
CA GLY A 205 -1.33 -2.62 7.48
C GLY A 205 -1.90 -2.61 8.92
N VAL A 206 -2.72 -3.60 9.31
CA VAL A 206 -3.19 -3.71 10.70
C VAL A 206 -2.15 -4.44 11.53
N ALA A 207 -1.51 -3.69 12.43
CA ALA A 207 -0.58 -4.22 13.43
C ALA A 207 -1.36 -4.71 14.66
N THR A 208 -0.93 -5.84 15.22
CA THR A 208 -1.52 -6.46 16.42
C THR A 208 -0.43 -6.77 17.44
N ALA A 209 -0.60 -6.29 18.66
CA ALA A 209 0.29 -6.62 19.77
C ALA A 209 0.14 -8.10 20.18
N THR A 210 1.23 -8.83 20.26
CA THR A 210 1.26 -10.24 20.67
C THR A 210 1.94 -10.41 22.01
N GLY A 211 3.13 -9.86 22.19
CA GLY A 211 3.93 -9.95 23.42
C GLY A 211 4.41 -8.61 23.93
N SER A 212 5.15 -8.62 25.04
CA SER A 212 5.79 -7.43 25.61
C SER A 212 7.21 -7.27 25.09
N GLY A 213 7.68 -6.03 24.94
CA GLY A 213 8.99 -5.69 24.42
C GLY A 213 8.93 -4.56 23.40
N ASP A 214 9.96 -4.48 22.58
CA ASP A 214 10.05 -3.57 21.46
C ASP A 214 10.47 -4.30 20.17
N THR A 215 9.95 -3.84 19.06
CA THR A 215 10.28 -4.35 17.72
C THR A 215 10.07 -3.25 16.69
N HIS A 216 10.22 -3.60 15.40
CA HIS A 216 9.87 -2.72 14.29
C HIS A 216 8.99 -3.47 13.30
N ILE A 217 7.99 -2.77 12.78
CA ILE A 217 7.32 -3.14 11.54
C ILE A 217 8.00 -2.38 10.41
N ILE A 218 8.43 -3.09 9.38
CA ILE A 218 9.09 -2.49 8.21
C ILE A 218 8.08 -2.43 7.06
N ALA A 219 7.89 -1.24 6.51
CA ALA A 219 7.10 -0.98 5.33
C ALA A 219 8.01 -0.84 4.10
N PHE A 220 7.61 -1.50 2.99
CA PHE A 220 8.35 -1.49 1.72
C PHE A 220 7.41 -1.09 0.59
N TYR A 221 7.75 -0.03 -0.13
CA TYR A 221 7.05 0.40 -1.33
C TYR A 221 8.02 1.14 -2.26
N ASP A 222 8.05 0.78 -3.57
CA ASP A 222 9.04 1.28 -4.53
C ASP A 222 10.46 1.16 -3.94
N ASN A 223 11.23 2.23 -3.93
CA ASN A 223 12.56 2.30 -3.31
C ASN A 223 12.52 2.68 -1.81
N GLY A 224 11.33 2.86 -1.24
CA GLY A 224 11.14 3.24 0.16
C GLY A 224 11.20 2.05 1.11
N ILE A 225 11.96 2.21 2.18
CA ILE A 225 11.99 1.30 3.32
C ILE A 225 11.80 2.15 4.56
N GLN A 226 10.66 2.00 5.24
CA GLN A 226 10.33 2.79 6.42
C GLN A 226 10.12 1.90 7.63
N PRO A 227 11.00 1.97 8.65
CA PRO A 227 10.79 1.30 9.92
C PRO A 227 9.77 2.06 10.78
N VAL A 228 8.87 1.33 11.42
CA VAL A 228 7.89 1.83 12.39
C VAL A 228 8.20 1.17 13.73
N PRO A 229 8.74 1.91 14.71
CA PRO A 229 8.97 1.39 16.05
C PRO A 229 7.66 0.95 16.70
N VAL A 230 7.70 -0.21 17.36
CA VAL A 230 6.58 -0.78 18.12
C VAL A 230 7.02 -1.05 19.54
N TYR A 231 6.28 -0.50 20.50
CA TYR A 231 6.58 -0.62 21.91
C TYR A 231 5.39 -1.21 22.66
N ARG A 232 5.63 -2.24 23.45
CA ARG A 232 4.70 -2.72 24.46
C ARG A 232 5.47 -2.97 25.75
N PRO A 233 5.43 -2.01 26.72
CA PRO A 233 6.16 -2.12 27.99
C PRO A 233 5.85 -3.42 28.74
N VAL A 234 6.85 -3.99 29.38
CA VAL A 234 6.74 -5.19 30.23
C VAL A 234 6.02 -4.86 31.54
N SER A 235 6.07 -3.60 31.96
CA SER A 235 5.51 -3.11 33.23
C SER A 235 4.99 -1.69 33.05
N ASP A 236 3.86 -1.38 33.67
CA ASP A 236 3.32 -0.01 33.78
C ASP A 236 4.08 0.85 34.80
N LYS A 237 4.95 0.24 35.60
CA LYS A 237 5.80 0.96 36.52
C LYS A 237 7.02 1.50 35.76
N LEU A 238 7.02 2.81 35.51
CA LEU A 238 8.27 3.52 35.26
C LEU A 238 9.16 3.31 36.45
N GLY A 239 10.25 2.57 36.28
CA GLY A 239 11.23 2.41 37.36
C GLY A 239 11.79 3.77 37.72
N ASP A 240 11.82 4.11 39.02
CA ASP A 240 12.43 5.33 39.55
C ASP A 240 13.97 5.37 39.37
N ALA A 241 14.51 4.57 38.45
CA ALA A 241 15.93 4.31 38.26
C ALA A 241 16.42 4.55 36.82
N TYR A 242 16.03 5.69 36.21
CA TYR A 242 16.73 6.23 35.05
C TYR A 242 16.91 7.73 35.21
#